data_2c267b642bce5730b92cddc56de0423a
#
_entry.id   2c267b642bce5730b92cddc56de0423a
#
_cell.length_a   1.000
_cell.length_b   1.000
_cell.length_c   1.000
_cell.angle_alpha   90.00
_cell.angle_beta   90.00
_cell.angle_gamma   90.00
#
_symmetry.space_group_name_H-M   'P 1'
#
loop_
_entity.id
_entity.type
_entity.pdbx_description
1 polymer ?
#
loop_
_entity_poly.entity_id
_entity_poly.type
_entity_poly.pdbx_seq_one_letter_code
_entity_poly.pdbx_strand_id
1 'polypeptide(L)'
;MKSYTGEFLSLRCAADVLEAVYPLKRAEKEISESMALISAIRGKCLAEAGEWTVVDACAGNALTGILAAHLLPVARVVAIDKRQRIREGFGR
;
A
#
# COMPACT_ATOMS: atom_id res chain seq x y z
N MET A 1 -22.75 -0.58 4.61
CA MET A 1 -21.57 -1.09 3.86
C MET A 1 -20.35 -0.25 4.18
N LYS A 2 -19.27 -0.87 4.55
CA LYS A 2 -18.00 -0.16 4.76
C LYS A 2 -17.41 0.25 3.42
N SER A 3 -17.01 1.50 3.31
CA SER A 3 -16.24 1.94 2.16
C SER A 3 -14.74 1.81 2.45
N TYR A 4 -13.98 1.42 1.46
CA TYR A 4 -12.52 1.36 1.62
C TYR A 4 -11.93 2.75 1.88
N THR A 5 -12.50 3.79 1.32
CA THR A 5 -12.06 5.16 1.59
C THR A 5 -12.26 5.51 3.06
N GLY A 6 -13.41 5.17 3.62
CA GLY A 6 -13.69 5.38 5.03
C GLY A 6 -12.75 4.61 5.95
N GLU A 7 -12.47 3.35 5.61
CA GLU A 7 -11.49 2.55 6.34
C GLU A 7 -10.12 3.19 6.32
N PHE A 8 -9.67 3.65 5.13
CA PHE A 8 -8.38 4.30 5.01
C PHE A 8 -8.28 5.55 5.89
N LEU A 9 -9.29 6.40 5.85
CA LEU A 9 -9.27 7.64 6.63
C LEU A 9 -9.26 7.41 8.13
N SER A 10 -9.67 6.25 8.58
CA SER A 10 -9.64 5.88 10.00
C SER A 10 -8.28 5.35 10.47
N LEU A 11 -7.36 5.09 9.55
CA LEU A 11 -6.04 4.56 9.89
C LEU A 11 -5.15 5.63 10.54
N ARG A 12 -4.34 5.22 11.49
CA ARG A 12 -3.37 6.12 12.11
C ARG A 12 -2.36 6.66 11.11
N CYS A 13 -2.03 5.86 10.10
CA CYS A 13 -1.05 6.25 9.09
C CYS A 13 -1.63 7.08 7.94
N ALA A 14 -2.94 7.36 7.94
CA ALA A 14 -3.59 8.01 6.79
C ALA A 14 -2.92 9.32 6.40
N ALA A 15 -2.66 10.20 7.37
CA ALA A 15 -2.03 11.49 7.09
C ALA A 15 -0.63 11.33 6.50
N ASP A 16 0.17 10.44 7.07
CA ASP A 16 1.53 10.19 6.59
C ASP A 16 1.54 9.61 5.18
N VAL A 17 0.61 8.71 4.90
CA VAL A 17 0.47 8.13 3.55
C VAL A 17 0.08 9.20 2.54
N LEU A 18 -0.92 10.01 2.86
CA LEU A 18 -1.37 11.08 1.95
C LEU A 18 -0.26 12.11 1.69
N GLU A 19 0.50 12.44 2.71
CA GLU A 19 1.64 13.34 2.55
C GLU A 19 2.70 12.75 1.62
N ALA A 20 2.99 11.46 1.77
CA ALA A 20 4.00 10.77 0.96
C ALA A 20 3.63 10.68 -0.53
N VAL A 21 2.33 10.64 -0.85
CA VAL A 21 1.86 10.48 -2.23
C VAL A 21 1.27 11.77 -2.81
N TYR A 22 1.35 12.87 -2.08
CA TYR A 22 0.79 14.14 -2.54
C TYR A 22 1.53 14.67 -3.79
N PRO A 23 0.85 15.24 -4.77
CA PRO A 23 -0.61 15.31 -4.89
C PRO A 23 -1.19 14.01 -5.43
N LEU A 24 -2.28 13.54 -4.83
CA LEU A 24 -2.94 12.32 -5.25
C LEU A 24 -4.18 12.65 -6.09
N LYS A 25 -4.11 12.40 -7.39
CA LYS A 25 -5.23 12.57 -8.30
C LYS A 25 -6.15 11.37 -8.21
N ARG A 26 -7.45 11.60 -8.34
CA ARG A 26 -8.46 10.53 -8.23
C ARG A 26 -8.33 9.78 -6.91
N ALA A 27 -8.16 10.52 -5.84
CA ALA A 27 -7.84 9.95 -4.53
C ALA A 27 -8.79 8.84 -4.10
N GLU A 28 -10.10 9.05 -4.24
CA GLU A 28 -11.08 8.07 -3.81
C GLU A 28 -10.91 6.74 -4.56
N LYS A 29 -10.75 6.79 -5.86
CA LYS A 29 -10.55 5.59 -6.68
C LYS A 29 -9.25 4.88 -6.33
N GLU A 30 -8.15 5.63 -6.27
CA GLU A 30 -6.83 5.06 -6.00
C GLU A 30 -6.75 4.45 -4.60
N ILE A 31 -7.31 5.12 -3.61
CA ILE A 31 -7.36 4.62 -2.24
C ILE A 31 -8.21 3.34 -2.17
N SER A 32 -9.39 3.35 -2.80
CA SER A 32 -10.27 2.19 -2.78
C SER A 32 -9.63 0.97 -3.43
N GLU A 33 -8.99 1.16 -4.58
CA GLU A 33 -8.32 0.06 -5.27
C GLU A 33 -7.15 -0.49 -4.46
N SER A 34 -6.36 0.41 -3.89
CA SER A 34 -5.20 0.01 -3.08
C SER A 34 -5.62 -0.71 -1.81
N MET A 35 -6.64 -0.21 -1.12
CA MET A 35 -7.13 -0.84 0.10
C MET A 35 -7.73 -2.23 -0.16
N ALA A 36 -8.44 -2.39 -1.28
CA ALA A 36 -8.99 -3.69 -1.67
C ALA A 36 -7.87 -4.70 -1.92
N LEU A 37 -6.82 -4.28 -2.61
CA LEU A 37 -5.66 -5.12 -2.90
C LEU A 37 -4.93 -5.50 -1.61
N ILE A 38 -4.69 -4.54 -0.73
CA ILE A 38 -4.06 -4.78 0.57
C ILE A 38 -4.86 -5.79 1.39
N SER A 39 -6.17 -5.68 1.39
CA SER A 39 -7.04 -6.61 2.11
C SER A 39 -6.87 -8.04 1.60
N ALA A 40 -6.81 -8.22 0.28
CA ALA A 40 -6.62 -9.53 -0.33
C ALA A 40 -5.25 -10.13 -0.01
N ILE A 41 -4.20 -9.31 -0.11
CA ILE A 41 -2.82 -9.75 0.17
C ILE A 41 -2.64 -10.09 1.65
N ARG A 42 -3.26 -9.31 2.53
CA ARG A 42 -3.15 -9.52 3.96
C ARG A 42 -3.61 -10.91 4.38
N GLY A 43 -4.72 -11.36 3.81
CA GLY A 43 -5.22 -12.71 4.09
C GLY A 43 -4.18 -13.78 3.77
N LYS A 44 -3.50 -13.66 2.63
CA LYS A 44 -2.45 -14.58 2.23
C LYS A 44 -1.24 -14.51 3.14
N CYS A 45 -0.78 -13.32 3.48
CA CYS A 45 0.38 -13.16 4.36
C CYS A 45 0.14 -13.74 5.76
N LEU A 46 -1.10 -13.63 6.25
CA LEU A 46 -1.44 -14.18 7.57
C LEU A 46 -1.62 -15.70 7.54
N ALA A 47 -2.01 -16.26 6.39
CA ALA A 47 -2.24 -17.69 6.23
C ALA A 47 -0.96 -18.49 6.07
N GLU A 48 0.10 -17.88 5.55
CA GLU A 48 1.34 -18.56 5.24
C GLU A 48 2.49 -17.92 6.03
N ALA A 49 3.15 -18.70 6.87
CA ALA A 49 4.28 -18.24 7.65
C ALA A 49 5.49 -17.98 6.74
N GLY A 50 6.31 -17.01 7.11
CA GLY A 50 7.54 -16.71 6.40
C GLY A 50 7.78 -15.21 6.28
N GLU A 51 8.91 -14.87 5.67
CA GLU A 51 9.21 -13.49 5.34
C GLU A 51 8.67 -13.16 3.95
N TRP A 52 7.88 -12.12 3.88
CA TRP A 52 7.27 -11.69 2.64
C TRP A 52 7.95 -10.43 2.12
N THR A 53 8.13 -10.38 0.81
CA THR A 53 8.52 -9.17 0.10
C THR A 53 7.39 -8.83 -0.86
N VAL A 54 6.94 -7.59 -0.84
CA VAL A 54 5.94 -7.09 -1.78
C VAL A 54 6.66 -6.28 -2.85
N VAL A 55 6.41 -6.63 -4.11
CA VAL A 55 6.92 -5.87 -5.25
C VAL A 55 5.74 -5.25 -5.98
N ASP A 56 5.70 -3.93 -6.03
CA ASP A 56 4.71 -3.18 -6.78
C ASP A 56 5.34 -2.75 -8.10
N ALA A 57 5.08 -3.53 -9.15
CA ALA A 57 5.78 -3.38 -10.42
C ALA A 57 5.31 -2.21 -11.27
N CYS A 58 4.16 -1.62 -10.96
CA CYS A 58 3.61 -0.46 -11.69
C CYS A 58 3.17 0.59 -10.68
N ALA A 59 4.10 1.01 -9.86
CA ALA A 59 3.79 1.73 -8.64
C ALA A 59 3.26 3.16 -8.85
N GLY A 60 3.61 3.82 -9.94
CA GLY A 60 3.25 5.23 -10.09
C GLY A 60 3.73 6.05 -8.89
N ASN A 61 2.80 6.57 -8.09
CA ASN A 61 3.12 7.30 -6.87
C ASN A 61 3.41 6.41 -5.66
N ALA A 62 3.40 5.10 -5.87
CA ALA A 62 3.69 4.10 -4.85
C ALA A 62 2.66 4.00 -3.71
N LEU A 63 1.43 4.46 -3.92
CA LEU A 63 0.40 4.41 -2.87
C LEU A 63 0.22 3.00 -2.31
N THR A 64 0.05 2.00 -3.18
CA THR A 64 -0.17 0.63 -2.74
C THR A 64 1.04 0.09 -1.96
N GLY A 65 2.25 0.36 -2.45
CA GLY A 65 3.48 -0.06 -1.77
C GLY A 65 3.63 0.60 -0.40
N ILE A 66 3.33 1.89 -0.31
CA ILE A 66 3.40 2.62 0.96
C ILE A 66 2.38 2.06 1.96
N LEU A 67 1.15 1.81 1.51
CA LEU A 67 0.14 1.18 2.35
C LEU A 67 0.57 -0.21 2.79
N ALA A 68 1.16 -1.00 1.90
CA ALA A 68 1.65 -2.34 2.23
C ALA A 68 2.69 -2.28 3.36
N ALA A 69 3.60 -1.31 3.30
CA ALA A 69 4.63 -1.16 4.32
C ALA A 69 4.03 -0.84 5.70
N HIS A 70 2.92 -0.10 5.74
CA HIS A 70 2.25 0.24 7.00
C HIS A 70 1.33 -0.87 7.51
N LEU A 71 0.66 -1.59 6.62
CA LEU A 71 -0.48 -2.43 6.99
C LEU A 71 -0.25 -3.93 6.89
N LEU A 72 0.80 -4.36 6.19
CA LEU A 72 1.06 -5.79 5.99
C LEU A 72 2.22 -6.28 6.86
N PRO A 73 2.16 -7.54 7.30
CA PRO A 73 3.25 -8.15 8.06
C PRO A 73 4.36 -8.62 7.12
N VAL A 74 4.97 -7.68 6.39
CA VAL A 74 5.98 -7.97 5.39
C VAL A 74 7.33 -7.42 5.81
N ALA A 75 8.39 -8.10 5.39
CA ALA A 75 9.75 -7.69 5.72
C ALA A 75 10.21 -6.51 4.86
N ARG A 76 9.72 -6.44 3.62
CA ARG A 76 10.22 -5.47 2.65
C ARG A 76 9.17 -5.15 1.60
N VAL A 77 9.14 -3.90 1.17
CA VAL A 77 8.32 -3.45 0.04
C VAL A 77 9.21 -2.76 -0.97
N VAL A 78 9.08 -3.14 -2.24
CA VAL A 78 9.80 -2.52 -3.35
C VAL A 78 8.77 -2.03 -4.36
N ALA A 79 8.81 -0.74 -4.66
CA ALA A 79 7.91 -0.14 -5.64
C ALA A 79 8.72 0.30 -6.86
N ILE A 80 8.31 -0.17 -8.03
CA ILE A 80 9.01 0.09 -9.29
C ILE A 80 7.99 0.63 -10.28
N ASP A 81 8.33 1.68 -11.02
CA ASP A 81 7.48 2.14 -12.09
C ASP A 81 8.23 2.23 -13.42
N LYS A 82 7.47 2.44 -14.50
CA LYS A 82 8.01 2.48 -15.85
C LYS A 82 8.97 3.64 -16.12
N ARG A 83 9.05 4.60 -15.20
CA ARG A 83 9.99 5.72 -15.29
C ARG A 83 11.31 5.39 -14.60
N GLN A 84 11.52 4.11 -14.32
CA GLN A 84 12.73 3.59 -13.68
C GLN A 84 12.95 4.13 -12.26
N ARG A 85 11.87 4.55 -11.61
CA ARG A 85 11.92 4.92 -10.20
C ARG A 85 11.80 3.67 -9.36
N ILE A 86 12.67 3.55 -8.40
CA ILE A 86 12.62 2.45 -7.44
C ILE A 86 12.48 3.07 -6.06
N ARG A 87 11.44 2.68 -5.36
CA ARG A 87 11.26 3.00 -3.95
C ARG A 87 11.29 1.71 -3.16
N GLU A 88 12.00 1.75 -2.06
CA GLU A 88 12.14 0.60 -1.20
C GLU A 88 11.80 1.00 0.24
N GLY A 89 11.02 0.18 0.90
CA GLY A 89 10.68 0.38 2.29
C GLY A 89 10.65 -0.95 3.01
N PHE A 90 10.59 -0.88 4.33
CA PHE A 90 10.56 -2.05 5.17
C PHE A 90 9.21 -2.14 5.87
N GLY A 91 8.65 -3.35 5.90
CA GLY A 91 7.45 -3.65 6.64
C GLY A 91 7.72 -3.65 8.15
N ARG A 92 6.66 -3.74 8.89
CA ARG A 92 6.73 -3.78 10.34
C ARG A 92 6.96 -5.16 10.88
#